data_4e30cd031b4cf7c3da71de754f74788d
#
_entry.id   4e30cd031b4cf7c3da71de754f74788d
#
_cell.length_a   1.000
_cell.length_b   1.000
_cell.length_c   1.000
_cell.angle_alpha   90.00
_cell.angle_beta   90.00
_cell.angle_gamma   90.00
#
_symmetry.space_group_name_H-M   'P 1'
#
loop_
_entity.id
_entity.type
_entity.pdbx_description
1 polymer ?
#
loop_
_entity_poly.entity_id
_entity_poly.type
_entity_poly.pdbx_seq_one_letter_code
_entity_poly.pdbx_strand_id
1 'polypeptide(L)'
;MAEIRKRIVFHGRVQGVGFRYTAKYLAQSLELTGWVRNDWDQTVTMEVQGREALINKLLVGLNQGRFIDIQWMDTEEIPLEE
;
A
#
# COMPACT_ATOMS: atom_id res chain seq x y z
N MET A 1 -1.04 21.50 1.77
CA MET A 1 -1.42 20.57 0.72
C MET A 1 -2.34 19.54 1.27
N ALA A 2 -3.31 19.13 0.47
CA ALA A 2 -4.35 18.23 0.95
C ALA A 2 -3.81 16.81 1.09
N GLU A 3 -4.25 16.15 2.14
CA GLU A 3 -4.05 14.72 2.28
C GLU A 3 -5.27 13.99 1.76
N ILE A 4 -5.06 12.76 1.33
CA ILE A 4 -6.14 11.86 0.94
C ILE A 4 -5.91 10.52 1.63
N ARG A 5 -6.95 9.70 1.65
CA ARG A 5 -6.84 8.32 2.14
C ARG A 5 -7.33 7.39 1.04
N LYS A 6 -6.57 6.35 0.78
CA LYS A 6 -6.91 5.35 -0.23
C LYS A 6 -6.98 3.97 0.38
N ARG A 7 -7.94 3.19 -0.08
CA ARG A 7 -7.96 1.74 0.14
C ARG A 7 -7.50 1.07 -1.13
N ILE A 8 -6.53 0.18 -1.02
CA ILE A 8 -5.93 -0.48 -2.15
C ILE A 8 -5.91 -1.97 -1.88
N VAL A 9 -6.40 -2.76 -2.84
CA VAL A 9 -6.31 -4.22 -2.80
C VAL A 9 -5.30 -4.64 -3.85
N PHE A 10 -4.24 -5.31 -3.41
CA PHE A 10 -3.15 -5.74 -4.29
C PHE A 10 -3.36 -7.20 -4.68
N HIS A 11 -3.24 -7.48 -5.97
CA HIS A 11 -3.37 -8.82 -6.55
C HIS A 11 -2.05 -9.24 -7.18
N GLY A 12 -1.74 -10.52 -7.10
CA GLY A 12 -0.52 -11.07 -7.67
C GLY A 12 0.28 -11.82 -6.63
N ARG A 13 1.61 -11.81 -6.76
CA ARG A 13 2.47 -12.44 -5.77
C ARG A 13 2.78 -11.41 -4.69
N VAL A 14 1.89 -11.32 -3.73
CA VAL A 14 1.95 -10.27 -2.70
C VAL A 14 1.99 -10.82 -1.27
N GLN A 15 1.60 -12.08 -1.05
CA GLN A 15 1.73 -12.71 0.27
C GLN A 15 2.97 -13.59 0.31
N GLY A 16 3.59 -13.70 1.48
CA GLY A 16 4.75 -14.56 1.69
C GLY A 16 6.02 -14.08 1.03
N VAL A 17 6.08 -12.81 0.60
CA VAL A 17 7.21 -12.23 -0.11
C VAL A 17 7.73 -10.96 0.57
N GLY A 18 7.36 -10.75 1.84
CA GLY A 18 7.79 -9.57 2.58
C GLY A 18 7.04 -8.30 2.26
N PHE A 19 5.87 -8.41 1.64
CA PHE A 19 5.09 -7.25 1.21
C PHE A 19 4.73 -6.33 2.38
N ARG A 20 4.16 -6.90 3.46
CA ARG A 20 3.73 -6.07 4.60
C ARG A 20 4.90 -5.37 5.27
N TYR A 21 6.01 -6.07 5.40
CA TYR A 21 7.22 -5.48 5.98
C TYR A 21 7.71 -4.32 5.11
N THR A 22 7.83 -4.54 3.81
CA THR A 22 8.28 -3.51 2.87
C THR A 22 7.33 -2.32 2.86
N ALA A 23 6.02 -2.58 2.88
CA ALA A 23 5.01 -1.52 2.90
C ALA A 23 5.14 -0.66 4.15
N LYS A 24 5.30 -1.27 5.32
CA LYS A 24 5.46 -0.53 6.57
C LYS A 24 6.72 0.31 6.55
N TYR A 25 7.83 -0.27 6.11
CA TYR A 25 9.10 0.43 6.06
C TYR A 25 9.02 1.66 5.14
N LEU A 26 8.48 1.47 3.94
CA LEU A 26 8.35 2.57 2.98
C LEU A 26 7.39 3.64 3.50
N ALA A 27 6.24 3.23 4.06
CA ALA A 27 5.28 4.18 4.58
C ALA A 27 5.87 5.02 5.70
N GLN A 28 6.63 4.41 6.60
CA GLN A 28 7.30 5.14 7.68
C GLN A 28 8.29 6.15 7.13
N SER A 29 9.07 5.77 6.12
CA SER A 29 10.06 6.68 5.53
C SER A 29 9.41 7.85 4.80
N LEU A 30 8.16 7.67 4.33
CA LEU A 30 7.40 8.72 3.65
C LEU A 30 6.43 9.43 4.59
N GLU A 31 6.44 9.08 5.87
CA GLU A 31 5.56 9.65 6.90
C GLU A 31 4.07 9.47 6.58
N LEU A 32 3.74 8.35 5.95
CA LEU A 32 2.36 7.96 5.68
C LEU A 32 1.80 7.17 6.84
N THR A 33 0.49 7.23 7.03
CA THR A 33 -0.20 6.47 8.07
C THR A 33 -1.20 5.50 7.45
N GLY A 34 -1.61 4.50 8.21
CA GLY A 34 -2.57 3.52 7.73
C GLY A 34 -2.27 2.13 8.26
N TRP A 35 -2.70 1.12 7.51
CA TRP A 35 -2.49 -0.27 7.89
C TRP A 35 -2.48 -1.15 6.66
N VAL A 36 -1.99 -2.38 6.84
CA VAL A 36 -1.90 -3.38 5.77
C VAL A 36 -2.18 -4.76 6.37
N ARG A 37 -2.89 -5.59 5.64
CA ARG A 37 -3.20 -6.96 6.09
C ARG A 37 -3.23 -7.93 4.92
N ASN A 38 -2.91 -9.20 5.22
CA ASN A 38 -3.14 -10.30 4.27
C ASN A 38 -4.60 -10.71 4.33
N ASP A 39 -5.18 -11.00 3.16
CA ASP A 39 -6.55 -11.48 3.05
C ASP A 39 -6.55 -12.98 2.77
N TRP A 40 -7.70 -13.64 3.03
CA TRP A 40 -7.83 -15.08 2.87
C TRP A 40 -7.69 -15.54 1.42
N ASP A 41 -7.94 -14.66 0.46
CA ASP A 41 -7.94 -14.98 -0.97
C ASP A 41 -6.58 -14.66 -1.63
N GLN A 42 -5.52 -14.55 -0.86
CA GLN A 42 -4.15 -14.28 -1.31
C GLN A 42 -3.92 -12.82 -1.72
N THR A 43 -4.90 -11.94 -1.60
CA THR A 43 -4.69 -10.52 -1.83
C THR A 43 -4.17 -9.85 -0.56
N VAL A 44 -3.69 -8.61 -0.69
CA VAL A 44 -3.30 -7.78 0.44
C VAL A 44 -4.09 -6.49 0.35
N THR A 45 -4.73 -6.11 1.44
CA THR A 45 -5.48 -4.85 1.53
C THR A 45 -4.68 -3.84 2.33
N MET A 46 -4.63 -2.62 1.84
CA MET A 46 -3.96 -1.50 2.51
C MET A 46 -4.91 -0.31 2.55
N GLU A 47 -4.92 0.40 3.68
CA GLU A 47 -5.40 1.78 3.72
C GLU A 47 -4.22 2.66 4.05
N VAL A 48 -4.06 3.75 3.30
CA VAL A 48 -2.92 4.63 3.45
C VAL A 48 -3.38 6.08 3.31
N GLN A 49 -2.82 6.93 4.16
CA GLN A 49 -3.21 8.34 4.22
C GLN A 49 -1.98 9.23 4.19
N GLY A 50 -2.07 10.28 3.41
CA GLY A 50 -1.03 11.28 3.26
C GLY A 50 -1.21 12.04 1.96
N ARG A 51 -0.17 12.74 1.54
CA ARG A 51 -0.20 13.43 0.25
C ARG A 51 -0.18 12.40 -0.87
N GLU A 52 -0.98 12.64 -1.90
CA GLU A 52 -1.08 11.71 -3.02
C GLU A 52 0.27 11.41 -3.66
N ALA A 53 1.12 12.41 -3.82
CA ALA A 53 2.45 12.20 -4.41
C ALA A 53 3.28 11.19 -3.59
N LEU A 54 3.15 11.22 -2.27
CA LEU A 54 3.88 10.29 -1.41
C LEU A 54 3.27 8.90 -1.43
N ILE A 55 1.94 8.82 -1.53
CA ILE A 55 1.26 7.52 -1.71
C ILE A 55 1.74 6.88 -3.02
N ASN A 56 1.85 7.68 -4.09
CA ASN A 56 2.34 7.15 -5.36
C ASN A 56 3.79 6.66 -5.26
N LYS A 57 4.63 7.34 -4.48
CA LYS A 57 5.99 6.88 -4.23
C LYS A 57 6.02 5.54 -3.50
N LEU A 58 5.12 5.37 -2.54
CA LEU A 58 4.99 4.10 -1.84
C LEU A 58 4.65 2.98 -2.84
N LEU A 59 3.70 3.21 -3.73
CA LEU A 59 3.27 2.20 -4.70
C LEU A 59 4.40 1.84 -5.66
N VAL A 60 5.14 2.84 -6.14
CA VAL A 60 6.31 2.59 -6.99
C VAL A 60 7.35 1.76 -6.24
N GLY A 61 7.64 2.12 -4.99
CA GLY A 61 8.61 1.39 -4.18
C GLY A 61 8.21 -0.06 -3.93
N LEU A 62 6.92 -0.30 -3.70
CA LEU A 62 6.41 -1.67 -3.52
C LEU A 62 6.61 -2.49 -4.78
N ASN A 63 6.36 -1.89 -5.94
CA ASN A 63 6.49 -2.61 -7.21
C ASN A 63 7.94 -2.91 -7.57
N GLN A 64 8.90 -2.29 -6.90
CA GLN A 64 10.32 -2.55 -7.08
C GLN A 64 10.84 -3.62 -6.11
N GLY A 65 10.00 -4.14 -5.23
CA GLY A 65 10.38 -5.19 -4.31
C GLY A 65 10.81 -6.45 -5.05
N ARG A 66 11.90 -7.07 -4.58
CA ARG A 66 12.58 -8.13 -5.32
C ARG A 66 11.70 -9.34 -5.62
N PHE A 67 10.85 -9.71 -4.67
CA PHE A 67 10.00 -10.89 -4.80
C PHE A 67 8.52 -10.55 -4.93
N ILE A 68 8.20 -9.26 -4.93
CA ILE A 68 6.84 -8.77 -5.00
C ILE A 68 6.46 -8.61 -6.46
N ASP A 69 5.34 -9.20 -6.86
CA ASP A 69 4.82 -9.08 -8.23
C ASP A 69 3.37 -8.62 -8.14
N ILE A 70 3.16 -7.31 -8.26
CA ILE A 70 1.81 -6.74 -8.26
C ILE A 70 1.28 -6.79 -9.67
N GLN A 71 0.28 -7.65 -9.90
CA GLN A 71 -0.31 -7.81 -11.22
C GLN A 71 -1.35 -6.73 -11.50
N TRP A 72 -2.19 -6.40 -10.49
CA TRP A 72 -3.06 -5.23 -10.59
C TRP A 72 -3.48 -4.79 -9.20
N MET A 73 -4.07 -3.59 -9.13
CA MET A 73 -4.56 -3.00 -7.89
C MET A 73 -5.97 -2.49 -8.11
N ASP A 74 -6.83 -2.72 -7.12
CA ASP A 74 -8.11 -2.04 -7.03
C ASP A 74 -7.93 -0.89 -6.05
N THR A 75 -8.18 0.33 -6.48
CA THR A 75 -7.97 1.51 -5.64
C THR A 75 -9.25 2.30 -5.50
N GLU A 76 -9.41 2.90 -4.34
CA GLU A 76 -10.58 3.67 -4.00
C GLU A 76 -10.17 4.77 -3.03
N GLU A 77 -10.58 6.01 -3.32
CA GLU A 77 -10.37 7.08 -2.34
C GLU A 77 -11.48 7.01 -1.31
N ILE A 78 -11.12 7.07 -0.03
CA ILE A 78 -12.05 6.96 1.09
C ILE A 78 -11.87 8.17 1.99
N PRO A 79 -12.80 8.41 2.93
CA PRO A 79 -12.69 9.56 3.84
C PRO A 79 -11.44 9.47 4.71
N LEU A 80 -10.91 10.64 5.05
CA LEU A 80 -9.76 10.74 5.96
C LEU A 80 -10.13 10.19 7.33
N GLU A 81 -9.13 9.62 8.00
CA GLU A 81 -9.21 9.21 9.40
C GLU A 81 -8.29 10.09 10.23
N GLU A 82 -8.78 10.46 11.40
CA GLU A 82 -7.98 11.27 12.33
C GLU A 82 -7.14 10.44 13.27
#